data_eab8d852b389cebf7d2dd5a5d1518ff9
#
_entry.id   eab8d852b389cebf7d2dd5a5d1518ff9
#
_cell.length_a   1.000
_cell.length_b   1.000
_cell.length_c   1.000
_cell.angle_alpha   90.00
_cell.angle_beta   90.00
_cell.angle_gamma   90.00
#
_symmetry.space_group_name_H-M   'P 1'
#
loop_
_entity.id
_entity.type
_entity.pdbx_description
1 polymer ?
#
loop_
_entity_poly.entity_id
_entity_poly.type
_entity_poly.pdbx_seq_one_letter_code
_entity_poly.pdbx_strand_id
1 'polypeptide(L)'
;SSLLRLQAAAITDAGVREIFRETENRIRSMALVHEKLYRSTNLARIDIADYLRSLADLLYRSSAITPEKVAIDVTGGDIYLEIDDAVPCGLIVNELLSNALKHAFPDDRAGRIDIRLAERDDGAISLTVQDDGVGLPAGFRMEAAGTLGLQLIQGLVQQIDGTIDVRRRNNGTEFGVVFHRKRGANAAAAHPDR
;
A
#
# COMPACT_ATOMS: atom_id res chain seq x y z
N SER A 1 0.68 17.06 -11.33
CA SER A 1 -0.20 16.04 -11.96
C SER A 1 -0.58 16.35 -13.40
N SER A 2 -0.95 17.58 -13.78
CA SER A 2 -1.39 17.93 -15.13
C SER A 2 -0.28 17.76 -16.19
N LEU A 3 0.96 18.13 -15.87
CA LEU A 3 2.10 18.00 -16.78
C LEU A 3 2.43 16.53 -17.09
N LEU A 4 2.39 15.64 -16.09
CA LEU A 4 2.63 14.21 -16.28
C LEU A 4 1.57 13.57 -17.18
N ARG A 5 0.29 13.96 -17.02
CA ARG A 5 -0.79 13.48 -17.89
C ARG A 5 -0.64 13.94 -19.35
N LEU A 6 -0.25 15.19 -19.56
CA LEU A 6 0.01 15.71 -20.91
C LEU A 6 1.18 14.98 -21.56
N GLN A 7 2.24 14.69 -20.82
CA GLN A 7 3.37 13.90 -21.32
C GLN A 7 2.98 12.45 -21.60
N ALA A 8 2.20 11.82 -20.71
CA ALA A 8 1.72 10.46 -20.92
C ALA A 8 0.80 10.33 -22.15
N ALA A 9 0.02 11.36 -22.48
CA ALA A 9 -0.85 11.36 -23.66
C ALA A 9 -0.05 11.37 -25.00
N ALA A 10 1.17 11.86 -24.99
CA ALA A 10 2.07 11.87 -26.15
C ALA A 10 2.80 10.53 -26.35
N ILE A 11 2.78 9.63 -25.39
CA ILE A 11 3.47 8.34 -25.44
C ILE A 11 2.61 7.34 -26.21
N THR A 12 3.13 6.84 -27.32
CA THR A 12 2.46 5.86 -28.17
C THR A 12 2.61 4.41 -27.67
N ASP A 13 3.73 4.10 -27.00
CA ASP A 13 3.98 2.78 -26.45
C ASP A 13 3.13 2.50 -25.22
N ALA A 14 2.35 1.39 -25.27
CA ALA A 14 1.42 1.01 -24.22
C ALA A 14 2.12 0.64 -22.91
N GLY A 15 3.30 0.00 -22.99
CA GLY A 15 4.09 -0.38 -21.82
C GLY A 15 4.64 0.85 -21.10
N VAL A 16 5.19 1.80 -21.86
CA VAL A 16 5.69 3.06 -21.31
C VAL A 16 4.56 3.88 -20.68
N ARG A 17 3.37 3.94 -21.30
CA ARG A 17 2.21 4.61 -20.72
C ARG A 17 1.80 3.99 -19.39
N GLU A 18 1.84 2.66 -19.27
CA GLU A 18 1.51 1.98 -18.03
C GLU A 18 2.50 2.32 -16.92
N ILE A 19 3.80 2.34 -17.21
CA ILE A 19 4.84 2.77 -16.26
C ILE A 19 4.59 4.21 -15.77
N PHE A 20 4.21 5.12 -16.69
CA PHE A 20 3.87 6.50 -16.32
C PHE A 20 2.64 6.58 -15.42
N ARG A 21 1.61 5.78 -15.70
CA ARG A 21 0.38 5.71 -14.88
C ARG A 21 0.68 5.19 -13.47
N GLU A 22 1.49 4.14 -13.36
CA GLU A 22 1.95 3.62 -12.07
C GLU A 22 2.72 4.68 -11.28
N THR A 23 3.64 5.37 -11.95
CA THR A 23 4.42 6.44 -11.32
C THR A 23 3.53 7.60 -10.86
N GLU A 24 2.53 8.01 -11.65
CA GLU A 24 1.57 9.03 -11.24
C GLU A 24 0.78 8.59 -10.00
N ASN A 25 0.34 7.33 -9.94
CA ASN A 25 -0.38 6.80 -8.77
C ASN A 25 0.50 6.80 -7.51
N ARG A 26 1.79 6.44 -7.63
CA ARG A 26 2.75 6.51 -6.51
C ARG A 26 2.93 7.95 -6.00
N ILE A 27 3.11 8.91 -6.90
CA ILE A 27 3.21 10.33 -6.53
C ILE A 27 1.95 10.81 -5.84
N ARG A 28 0.76 10.41 -6.30
CA ARG A 28 -0.51 10.76 -5.67
C ARG A 28 -0.66 10.15 -4.27
N SER A 29 -0.22 8.90 -4.10
CA SER A 29 -0.23 8.24 -2.78
C SER A 29 0.65 9.00 -1.79
N MET A 30 1.85 9.43 -2.19
CA MET A 30 2.72 10.28 -1.37
C MET A 30 2.07 11.64 -1.05
N ALA A 31 1.45 12.30 -2.04
CA ALA A 31 0.78 13.57 -1.82
C ALA A 31 -0.39 13.46 -0.85
N LEU A 32 -1.11 12.33 -0.86
CA LEU A 32 -2.22 12.06 0.05
C LEU A 32 -1.74 11.97 1.52
N VAL A 33 -0.57 11.39 1.77
CA VAL A 33 0.04 11.38 3.12
C VAL A 33 0.26 12.81 3.61
N HIS A 34 0.85 13.65 2.76
CA HIS A 34 1.06 15.06 3.11
C HIS A 34 -0.25 15.79 3.40
N GLU A 35 -1.31 15.55 2.60
CA GLU A 35 -2.62 16.15 2.85
C GLU A 35 -3.20 15.70 4.19
N LYS A 36 -3.09 14.42 4.53
CA LYS A 36 -3.57 13.88 5.81
C LYS A 36 -2.80 14.47 7.00
N LEU A 37 -1.49 14.65 6.87
CA LEU A 37 -0.68 15.34 7.90
C LEU A 37 -1.13 16.77 8.15
N TYR A 38 -1.35 17.56 7.09
CA TYR A 38 -1.78 18.96 7.25
C TYR A 38 -3.17 19.12 7.87
N ARG A 39 -4.04 18.11 7.73
CA ARG A 39 -5.40 18.10 8.32
C ARG A 39 -5.45 17.55 9.73
N SER A 40 -4.41 16.85 10.17
CA SER A 40 -4.32 16.29 11.51
C SER A 40 -3.99 17.40 12.51
N THR A 41 -4.75 17.46 13.61
CA THR A 41 -4.46 18.35 14.75
C THR A 41 -3.16 17.99 15.46
N ASN A 42 -2.62 16.80 15.20
CA ASN A 42 -1.32 16.33 15.66
C ASN A 42 -0.43 16.04 14.43
N LEU A 43 0.37 17.01 14.01
CA LEU A 43 1.23 17.00 12.82
C LEU A 43 2.26 15.85 12.79
N ALA A 44 2.36 15.03 13.86
CA ALA A 44 3.36 13.99 13.98
C ALA A 44 2.80 12.57 13.72
N ARG A 45 1.47 12.36 13.69
CA ARG A 45 0.88 11.02 13.61
C ARG A 45 -0.27 10.92 12.63
N ILE A 46 -0.22 9.90 11.78
CA ILE A 46 -1.21 9.61 10.75
C ILE A 46 -2.04 8.41 11.20
N ASP A 47 -3.37 8.55 11.22
CA ASP A 47 -4.29 7.41 11.28
C ASP A 47 -4.12 6.60 9.98
N ILE A 48 -3.46 5.44 10.11
CA ILE A 48 -3.09 4.64 8.95
C ILE A 48 -4.32 4.00 8.29
N ALA A 49 -5.34 3.62 9.06
CA ALA A 49 -6.55 3.04 8.49
C ALA A 49 -7.34 4.07 7.67
N ASP A 50 -7.49 5.29 8.15
CA ASP A 50 -8.13 6.39 7.41
C ASP A 50 -7.32 6.78 6.16
N TYR A 51 -6.00 6.78 6.26
CA TYR A 51 -5.12 6.98 5.11
C TYR A 51 -5.30 5.89 4.04
N LEU A 52 -5.32 4.60 4.42
CA LEU A 52 -5.47 3.50 3.47
C LEU A 52 -6.86 3.45 2.83
N ARG A 53 -7.93 3.84 3.54
CA ARG A 53 -9.27 4.03 2.93
C ARG A 53 -9.23 5.11 1.84
N SER A 54 -8.62 6.25 2.14
CA SER A 54 -8.48 7.34 1.18
C SER A 54 -7.61 6.95 -0.03
N LEU A 55 -6.62 6.07 0.17
CA LEU A 55 -5.80 5.50 -0.89
C LEU A 55 -6.61 4.55 -1.78
N ALA A 56 -7.44 3.68 -1.20
CA ALA A 56 -8.35 2.80 -1.95
C ALA A 56 -9.31 3.62 -2.83
N ASP A 57 -9.91 4.67 -2.30
CA ASP A 57 -10.77 5.59 -3.07
C ASP A 57 -10.02 6.26 -4.23
N LEU A 58 -8.76 6.64 -4.02
CA LEU A 58 -7.91 7.22 -5.06
C LEU A 58 -7.66 6.22 -6.20
N LEU A 59 -7.40 4.96 -5.85
CA LEU A 59 -7.17 3.88 -6.82
C LEU A 59 -8.43 3.56 -7.62
N TYR A 60 -9.61 3.52 -7.00
CA TYR A 60 -10.86 3.37 -7.75
C TYR A 60 -11.05 4.47 -8.80
N ARG A 61 -10.81 5.73 -8.44
CA ARG A 61 -10.92 6.87 -9.38
C ARG A 61 -9.92 6.83 -10.53
N SER A 62 -8.82 6.12 -10.38
CA SER A 62 -7.76 5.99 -11.40
C SER A 62 -7.85 4.69 -12.20
N SER A 63 -8.69 3.75 -11.78
CA SER A 63 -8.93 2.46 -12.44
C SER A 63 -10.28 2.45 -13.16
N ALA A 64 -10.46 1.51 -14.09
CA ALA A 64 -11.76 1.23 -14.71
C ALA A 64 -12.64 0.30 -13.84
N ILE A 65 -12.16 -0.09 -12.65
CA ILE A 65 -12.84 -1.01 -11.73
C ILE A 65 -13.68 -0.19 -10.76
N THR A 66 -14.93 -0.62 -10.56
CA THR A 66 -15.86 0.02 -9.61
C THR A 66 -15.99 -0.81 -8.32
N PRO A 67 -16.41 -0.17 -7.21
CA PRO A 67 -16.62 -0.87 -5.93
C PRO A 67 -17.63 -2.03 -6.02
N GLU A 68 -18.61 -1.95 -6.94
CA GLU A 68 -19.61 -2.99 -7.15
C GLU A 68 -19.00 -4.24 -7.79
N LYS A 69 -17.87 -4.07 -8.52
CA LYS A 69 -17.17 -5.17 -9.17
C LYS A 69 -16.11 -5.79 -8.26
N VAL A 70 -15.26 -4.97 -7.66
CA VAL A 70 -14.26 -5.42 -6.70
C VAL A 70 -14.35 -4.53 -5.46
N ALA A 71 -14.86 -5.08 -4.37
CA ALA A 71 -14.92 -4.37 -3.10
C ALA A 71 -13.51 -4.32 -2.45
N ILE A 72 -13.12 -3.14 -1.92
CA ILE A 72 -11.91 -3.00 -1.10
C ILE A 72 -12.35 -2.60 0.29
N ASP A 73 -12.06 -3.45 1.27
CA ASP A 73 -12.38 -3.20 2.67
C ASP A 73 -11.10 -2.97 3.49
N VAL A 74 -11.10 -1.92 4.29
CA VAL A 74 -10.00 -1.60 5.19
C VAL A 74 -10.47 -1.73 6.63
N THR A 75 -9.89 -2.69 7.33
CA THR A 75 -10.14 -2.94 8.75
C THR A 75 -8.87 -2.73 9.56
N GLY A 76 -9.01 -2.14 10.73
CA GLY A 76 -7.89 -1.88 11.65
C GLY A 76 -8.35 -1.03 12.80
N GLY A 77 -7.66 -1.17 13.94
CA GLY A 77 -7.87 -0.32 15.12
C GLY A 77 -7.22 1.06 14.98
N ASP A 78 -7.16 1.79 16.10
CA ASP A 78 -6.53 3.11 16.23
C ASP A 78 -5.00 3.01 16.15
N ILE A 79 -4.50 2.71 14.96
CA ILE A 79 -3.06 2.58 14.68
C ILE A 79 -2.57 3.88 14.05
N TYR A 80 -1.67 4.55 14.76
CA TYR A 80 -1.05 5.80 14.33
C TYR A 80 0.42 5.57 14.01
N LEU A 81 0.86 6.04 12.83
CA LEU A 81 2.24 5.97 12.37
C LEU A 81 2.81 7.36 12.15
N GLU A 82 4.11 7.50 12.33
CA GLU A 82 4.86 8.68 11.88
C GLU A 82 5.01 8.64 10.35
N ILE A 83 5.35 9.77 9.74
CA ILE A 83 5.44 9.90 8.27
C ILE A 83 6.43 8.91 7.67
N ASP A 84 7.53 8.63 8.38
CA ASP A 84 8.60 7.75 7.93
C ASP A 84 8.18 6.28 7.82
N ASP A 85 7.14 5.87 8.55
CA ASP A 85 6.52 4.55 8.45
C ASP A 85 5.25 4.58 7.58
N ALA A 86 4.44 5.65 7.67
CA ALA A 86 3.18 5.76 6.95
C ALA A 86 3.36 5.85 5.43
N VAL A 87 4.39 6.58 4.94
CA VAL A 87 4.69 6.68 3.50
C VAL A 87 5.04 5.32 2.90
N PRO A 88 6.02 4.57 3.44
CA PRO A 88 6.32 3.23 2.95
C PRO A 88 5.11 2.28 3.02
N CYS A 89 4.34 2.28 4.13
CA CYS A 89 3.13 1.47 4.26
C CYS A 89 2.12 1.77 3.15
N GLY A 90 1.84 3.04 2.90
CA GLY A 90 0.91 3.44 1.85
C GLY A 90 1.37 3.04 0.45
N LEU A 91 2.67 3.16 0.15
CA LEU A 91 3.23 2.74 -1.12
C LEU A 91 3.20 1.22 -1.29
N ILE A 92 3.49 0.45 -0.24
CA ILE A 92 3.36 -1.01 -0.25
C ILE A 92 1.91 -1.40 -0.57
N VAL A 93 0.94 -0.82 0.12
CA VAL A 93 -0.48 -1.09 -0.12
C VAL A 93 -0.90 -0.66 -1.53
N ASN A 94 -0.44 0.49 -2.01
CA ASN A 94 -0.70 0.96 -3.38
C ASN A 94 -0.24 -0.06 -4.43
N GLU A 95 0.97 -0.60 -4.29
CA GLU A 95 1.50 -1.60 -5.21
C GLU A 95 0.72 -2.93 -5.13
N LEU A 96 0.42 -3.40 -3.91
CA LEU A 96 -0.34 -4.64 -3.71
C LEU A 96 -1.76 -4.53 -4.24
N LEU A 97 -2.46 -3.42 -3.99
CA LEU A 97 -3.78 -3.14 -4.53
C LEU A 97 -3.77 -3.03 -6.06
N SER A 98 -2.81 -2.29 -6.62
CA SER A 98 -2.66 -2.15 -8.06
C SER A 98 -2.44 -3.51 -8.73
N ASN A 99 -1.60 -4.37 -8.14
CA ASN A 99 -1.37 -5.72 -8.63
C ASN A 99 -2.64 -6.59 -8.54
N ALA A 100 -3.36 -6.55 -7.42
CA ALA A 100 -4.61 -7.30 -7.26
C ALA A 100 -5.67 -6.85 -8.29
N LEU A 101 -5.88 -5.54 -8.44
CA LEU A 101 -6.85 -4.99 -9.41
C LEU A 101 -6.50 -5.33 -10.85
N LYS A 102 -5.22 -5.48 -11.20
CA LYS A 102 -4.77 -5.82 -12.56
C LYS A 102 -4.81 -7.32 -12.86
N HIS A 103 -4.52 -8.15 -11.87
CA HIS A 103 -4.19 -9.55 -12.12
C HIS A 103 -5.10 -10.55 -11.43
N ALA A 104 -5.74 -10.18 -10.30
CA ALA A 104 -6.51 -11.12 -9.51
C ALA A 104 -7.93 -11.37 -10.07
N PHE A 105 -8.46 -10.43 -10.85
CA PHE A 105 -9.87 -10.46 -11.31
C PHE A 105 -9.98 -10.36 -12.85
N PRO A 106 -9.45 -11.36 -13.60
CA PRO A 106 -9.58 -11.39 -15.06
C PRO A 106 -11.03 -11.58 -15.48
N ASP A 107 -11.32 -11.32 -16.77
CA ASP A 107 -12.58 -11.61 -17.44
C ASP A 107 -13.82 -11.06 -16.72
N ASP A 108 -13.70 -9.84 -16.19
CA ASP A 108 -14.76 -9.15 -15.46
C ASP A 108 -15.22 -9.85 -14.17
N ARG A 109 -14.41 -10.73 -13.62
CA ARG A 109 -14.68 -11.39 -12.33
C ARG A 109 -14.91 -10.37 -11.22
N ALA A 110 -16.03 -10.51 -10.52
CA ALA A 110 -16.25 -9.80 -9.26
C ALA A 110 -15.43 -10.43 -8.13
N GLY A 111 -15.06 -9.61 -7.14
CA GLY A 111 -14.29 -10.09 -6.01
C GLY A 111 -14.13 -9.07 -4.90
N ARG A 112 -13.23 -9.40 -3.98
CA ARG A 112 -12.96 -8.59 -2.79
C ARG A 112 -11.48 -8.54 -2.49
N ILE A 113 -11.03 -7.39 -1.98
CA ILE A 113 -9.70 -7.21 -1.41
C ILE A 113 -9.87 -6.71 0.03
N ASP A 114 -9.30 -7.44 0.96
CA ASP A 114 -9.30 -7.09 2.38
C ASP A 114 -7.92 -6.56 2.79
N ILE A 115 -7.89 -5.36 3.38
CA ILE A 115 -6.72 -4.78 4.01
C ILE A 115 -6.94 -4.81 5.51
N ARG A 116 -6.06 -5.45 6.26
CA ARG A 116 -6.16 -5.57 7.71
C ARG A 116 -4.90 -5.04 8.38
N LEU A 117 -5.12 -4.21 9.38
CA LEU A 117 -4.09 -3.67 10.25
C LEU A 117 -4.35 -4.14 11.67
N ALA A 118 -3.32 -4.64 12.34
CA ALA A 118 -3.40 -5.02 13.74
C ALA A 118 -2.06 -4.74 14.44
N GLU A 119 -2.13 -4.35 15.69
CA GLU A 119 -0.99 -4.35 16.58
C GLU A 119 -0.90 -5.72 17.26
N ARG A 120 0.27 -6.33 17.24
CA ARG A 120 0.56 -7.63 17.83
C ARG A 120 0.94 -7.46 19.30
N ASP A 121 0.93 -8.56 20.06
CA ASP A 121 1.30 -8.57 21.49
C ASP A 121 2.74 -8.11 21.74
N ASP A 122 3.63 -8.29 20.75
CA ASP A 122 5.03 -7.83 20.78
C ASP A 122 5.21 -6.34 20.39
N GLY A 123 4.10 -5.63 20.13
CA GLY A 123 4.10 -4.23 19.70
C GLY A 123 4.43 -4.02 18.22
N ALA A 124 4.64 -5.08 17.45
CA ALA A 124 4.77 -5.00 16.00
C ALA A 124 3.43 -4.69 15.34
N ILE A 125 3.48 -3.99 14.21
CA ILE A 125 2.33 -3.78 13.35
C ILE A 125 2.29 -4.88 12.30
N SER A 126 1.13 -5.52 12.16
CA SER A 126 0.82 -6.46 11.09
C SER A 126 -0.09 -5.78 10.08
N LEU A 127 0.35 -5.72 8.84
CA LEU A 127 -0.40 -5.23 7.68
C LEU A 127 -0.63 -6.41 6.73
N THR A 128 -1.88 -6.76 6.47
CA THR A 128 -2.24 -7.85 5.54
C THR A 128 -3.08 -7.29 4.40
N VAL A 129 -2.73 -7.66 3.17
CA VAL A 129 -3.52 -7.41 1.96
C VAL A 129 -3.87 -8.75 1.34
N GLN A 130 -5.16 -9.06 1.27
CA GLN A 130 -5.67 -10.33 0.77
C GLN A 130 -6.70 -10.09 -0.33
N ASP A 131 -6.56 -10.77 -1.46
CA ASP A 131 -7.59 -10.86 -2.50
C ASP A 131 -8.23 -12.26 -2.53
N ASP A 132 -9.43 -12.37 -3.09
CA ASP A 132 -10.12 -13.63 -3.38
C ASP A 132 -10.10 -13.99 -4.87
N GLY A 133 -9.11 -13.47 -5.60
CA GLY A 133 -8.94 -13.63 -7.03
C GLY A 133 -8.46 -15.01 -7.48
N VAL A 134 -7.80 -15.04 -8.64
CA VAL A 134 -7.26 -16.28 -9.23
C VAL A 134 -6.01 -16.81 -8.52
N GLY A 135 -5.41 -15.99 -7.66
CA GLY A 135 -4.19 -16.32 -6.93
C GLY A 135 -2.92 -16.26 -7.79
N LEU A 136 -1.79 -16.44 -7.12
CA LEU A 136 -0.48 -16.46 -7.76
C LEU A 136 -0.22 -17.77 -8.49
N PRO A 137 0.62 -17.76 -9.55
CA PRO A 137 1.05 -18.98 -10.23
C PRO A 137 1.71 -19.98 -9.27
N ALA A 138 1.63 -21.26 -9.61
CA ALA A 138 2.35 -22.28 -8.85
C ALA A 138 3.86 -22.02 -8.92
N GLY A 139 4.53 -22.10 -7.76
CA GLY A 139 5.98 -21.83 -7.67
C GLY A 139 6.36 -20.37 -7.67
N PHE A 140 5.41 -19.44 -7.54
CA PHE A 140 5.73 -18.01 -7.38
C PHE A 140 6.68 -17.81 -6.19
N ARG A 141 7.73 -17.05 -6.44
CA ARG A 141 8.70 -16.62 -5.42
C ARG A 141 8.90 -15.12 -5.57
N MET A 142 8.71 -14.40 -4.49
CA MET A 142 8.81 -12.94 -4.49
C MET A 142 10.21 -12.44 -4.85
N GLU A 143 11.25 -13.16 -4.42
CA GLU A 143 12.66 -12.83 -4.68
C GLU A 143 13.03 -13.00 -6.15
N ALA A 144 12.35 -13.90 -6.86
CA ALA A 144 12.57 -14.17 -8.28
C ALA A 144 11.68 -13.31 -9.20
N ALA A 145 10.73 -12.58 -8.64
CA ALA A 145 9.80 -11.76 -9.39
C ALA A 145 10.48 -10.45 -9.81
N GLY A 146 10.86 -10.36 -11.09
CA GLY A 146 11.60 -9.23 -11.65
C GLY A 146 10.78 -7.97 -11.95
N THR A 147 9.53 -7.85 -11.46
CA THR A 147 8.72 -6.66 -11.72
C THR A 147 9.14 -5.50 -10.82
N LEU A 148 9.13 -4.29 -11.39
CA LEU A 148 9.50 -3.07 -10.66
C LEU A 148 8.66 -2.87 -9.39
N GLY A 149 7.35 -3.19 -9.43
CA GLY A 149 6.46 -3.05 -8.27
C GLY A 149 6.87 -3.96 -7.11
N LEU A 150 7.21 -5.23 -7.36
CA LEU A 150 7.64 -6.16 -6.32
C LEU A 150 9.02 -5.81 -5.75
N GLN A 151 9.95 -5.33 -6.59
CA GLN A 151 11.24 -4.80 -6.13
C GLN A 151 11.06 -3.57 -5.23
N LEU A 152 10.13 -2.67 -5.60
CA LEU A 152 9.78 -1.52 -4.78
C LEU A 152 9.22 -1.94 -3.42
N ILE A 153 8.29 -2.91 -3.39
CA ILE A 153 7.75 -3.44 -2.13
C ILE A 153 8.87 -3.96 -1.23
N GLN A 154 9.80 -4.76 -1.78
CA GLN A 154 10.93 -5.28 -1.00
C GLN A 154 11.80 -4.15 -0.41
N GLY A 155 12.13 -3.13 -1.21
CA GLY A 155 12.91 -1.97 -0.74
C GLY A 155 12.17 -1.18 0.35
N LEU A 156 10.85 -0.97 0.20
CA LEU A 156 10.04 -0.27 1.19
C LEU A 156 9.89 -1.06 2.49
N VAL A 157 9.75 -2.38 2.42
CA VAL A 157 9.72 -3.26 3.59
C VAL A 157 11.06 -3.19 4.35
N GLN A 158 12.19 -3.20 3.63
CA GLN A 158 13.51 -2.98 4.25
C GLN A 158 13.63 -1.60 4.88
N GLN A 159 13.09 -0.56 4.26
CA GLN A 159 13.11 0.81 4.79
C GLN A 159 12.43 0.94 6.15
N ILE A 160 11.38 0.14 6.43
CA ILE A 160 10.68 0.11 7.72
C ILE A 160 11.18 -1.01 8.64
N ASP A 161 12.34 -1.59 8.35
CA ASP A 161 12.91 -2.72 9.10
C ASP A 161 11.92 -3.88 9.28
N GLY A 162 11.09 -4.12 8.25
CA GLY A 162 10.01 -5.10 8.27
C GLY A 162 10.37 -6.41 7.58
N THR A 163 9.43 -7.32 7.63
CA THR A 163 9.43 -8.58 6.88
C THR A 163 8.16 -8.70 6.05
N ILE A 164 8.25 -9.38 4.91
CA ILE A 164 7.09 -9.67 4.06
C ILE A 164 7.01 -11.17 3.79
N ASP A 165 5.80 -11.70 3.88
CA ASP A 165 5.45 -13.08 3.53
C ASP A 165 4.33 -13.08 2.49
N VAL A 166 4.33 -14.06 1.59
CA VAL A 166 3.29 -14.23 0.59
C VAL A 166 2.73 -15.64 0.65
N ARG A 167 1.40 -15.75 0.70
CA ARG A 167 0.69 -17.02 0.80
C ARG A 167 -0.33 -17.13 -0.30
N ARG A 168 -0.28 -18.22 -1.03
CA ARG A 168 -1.38 -18.63 -1.89
C ARG A 168 -2.50 -19.17 -1.00
N ARG A 169 -3.70 -18.62 -1.14
CA ARG A 169 -4.93 -19.12 -0.52
C ARG A 169 -5.68 -20.02 -1.49
N ASN A 170 -6.67 -20.77 -1.01
CA ASN A 170 -7.53 -21.58 -1.87
C ASN A 170 -8.19 -20.74 -2.97
N ASN A 171 -8.59 -19.53 -2.62
CA ASN A 171 -9.06 -18.49 -3.52
C ASN A 171 -8.24 -17.22 -3.26
N GLY A 172 -7.33 -16.88 -4.21
CA GLY A 172 -6.60 -15.62 -4.16
C GLY A 172 -5.21 -15.67 -3.52
N THR A 173 -4.73 -14.50 -3.13
CA THR A 173 -3.39 -14.26 -2.58
C THR A 173 -3.47 -13.46 -1.30
N GLU A 174 -2.57 -13.73 -0.38
CA GLU A 174 -2.36 -12.94 0.84
C GLU A 174 -0.91 -12.50 0.93
N PHE A 175 -0.69 -11.20 1.08
CA PHE A 175 0.59 -10.61 1.45
C PHE A 175 0.50 -10.12 2.89
N GLY A 176 1.47 -10.53 3.71
CA GLY A 176 1.59 -10.11 5.10
C GLY A 176 2.89 -9.37 5.33
N VAL A 177 2.82 -8.13 5.83
CA VAL A 177 3.98 -7.32 6.22
C VAL A 177 3.95 -7.12 7.73
N VAL A 178 5.09 -7.33 8.38
CA VAL A 178 5.26 -7.12 9.83
C VAL A 178 6.44 -6.21 10.07
N PHE A 179 6.25 -5.17 10.86
CA PHE A 179 7.30 -4.20 11.21
C PHE A 179 7.05 -3.57 12.59
N HIS A 180 8.08 -2.99 13.20
CA HIS A 180 7.95 -2.20 14.41
C HIS A 180 7.91 -0.70 14.07
N ARG A 181 7.08 0.07 14.81
CA ARG A 181 7.12 1.53 14.69
C ARG A 181 8.52 2.04 14.99
N LYS A 182 9.06 2.91 14.14
CA LYS A 182 10.26 3.65 14.47
C LYS A 182 9.96 4.53 15.68
N ARG A 183 10.73 4.40 16.76
CA ARG A 183 10.64 5.31 17.91
C ARG A 183 11.14 6.67 17.44
N GLY A 184 10.24 7.67 17.40
CA GLY A 184 10.63 9.04 17.07
C GLY A 184 11.80 9.50 17.94
N ALA A 185 12.76 10.17 17.35
CA ALA A 185 13.96 10.71 18.00
C ALA A 185 13.65 11.64 19.21
N ASN A 186 12.38 11.98 19.45
CA ASN A 186 11.95 12.87 20.54
C ASN A 186 11.64 12.17 21.87
N ALA A 187 11.72 10.84 21.97
CA ALA A 187 11.48 10.15 23.25
C ALA A 187 12.73 10.16 24.18
N ALA A 188 13.90 10.58 23.68
CA ALA A 188 15.15 10.61 24.44
C ALA A 188 15.38 11.92 25.23
N ALA A 189 14.52 12.93 25.07
CA ALA A 189 14.71 14.26 25.69
C ALA A 189 13.89 14.49 26.96
N ALA A 190 13.18 13.50 27.49
CA ALA A 190 12.36 13.65 28.69
C ALA A 190 12.95 12.85 29.88
N HIS A 191 14.16 13.13 30.25
CA HIS A 191 14.63 12.98 31.65
C HIS A 191 15.84 13.87 31.89
N PRO A 192 15.66 15.11 32.39
CA PRO A 192 16.65 15.70 33.25
C PRO A 192 16.16 15.59 34.69
N ASP A 193 17.02 15.00 35.53
CA ASP A 193 17.15 15.22 36.94
C ASP A 193 15.92 15.29 37.87
N ARG A 194 15.79 14.28 38.72
CA ARG A 194 15.82 14.50 40.18
C ARG A 194 16.18 13.19 40.90
#